data_af528d3959fb36c18c1acecd12b95cca
#
_entry.id   af528d3959fb36c18c1acecd12b95cca
#
_cell.length_a   1.000
_cell.length_b   1.000
_cell.length_c   1.000
_cell.angle_alpha   90.00
_cell.angle_beta   90.00
_cell.angle_gamma   90.00
#
_symmetry.space_group_name_H-M   'P 1'
#
loop_
_entity.id
_entity.type
_entity.pdbx_description
1 polymer ?
#
loop_
_entity_poly.entity_id
_entity_poly.type
_entity_poly.pdbx_seq_one_letter_code
_entity_poly.pdbx_strand_id
1 'polypeptide(L)'
;PAANGARPAELLIPDPLQPDGWRSFEQGDLRDLCTLSPDEPQPPSRAAAGEERVLLLTLTSGDEQRDQRDLAELEGLVRSAGAEPVARTSQRRGQTKPQTLWGSGKLQEAALEIRRCQASLVITDRELTPVQARNLERLLGCPVSDRSELILDIFAQRAGSAAGRLQVELAQLRYRLPRLL
;
A
#
# COMPACT_ATOMS: atom_id res chain seq x y z
N PRO A 1 -5.91 47.66 -29.71
CA PRO A 1 -6.06 46.86 -28.49
C PRO A 1 -5.42 45.50 -28.69
N ALA A 2 -4.25 45.32 -28.09
CA ALA A 2 -3.42 44.15 -28.22
C ALA A 2 -4.00 43.01 -27.38
N ALA A 3 -4.29 41.85 -27.99
CA ALA A 3 -4.65 40.65 -27.33
C ALA A 3 -3.42 40.13 -26.54
N ASN A 4 -3.54 40.05 -25.23
CA ASN A 4 -2.58 39.37 -24.36
C ASN A 4 -2.55 37.89 -24.73
N GLY A 5 -1.54 37.46 -25.49
CA GLY A 5 -1.23 36.07 -25.73
C GLY A 5 -0.66 35.46 -24.45
N ALA A 6 -1.51 34.90 -23.63
CA ALA A 6 -1.05 33.98 -22.56
C ALA A 6 -0.37 32.79 -23.26
N ARG A 7 0.93 32.59 -23.00
CA ARG A 7 1.62 31.36 -23.41
C ARG A 7 0.95 30.16 -22.72
N PRO A 8 0.70 29.08 -23.46
CA PRO A 8 0.20 27.85 -22.82
C PRO A 8 1.19 27.43 -21.73
N ALA A 9 0.66 27.01 -20.58
CA ALA A 9 1.47 26.51 -19.49
C ALA A 9 2.14 25.21 -19.95
N GLU A 10 3.46 25.22 -20.09
CA GLU A 10 4.25 23.99 -20.32
C GLU A 10 4.36 23.22 -19.00
N LEU A 11 3.97 21.97 -19.02
CA LEU A 11 4.20 21.04 -17.92
C LEU A 11 5.55 20.36 -18.15
N LEU A 12 6.52 20.59 -17.25
CA LEU A 12 7.82 19.94 -17.26
C LEU A 12 7.78 18.71 -16.34
N ILE A 13 8.11 17.54 -16.90
CA ILE A 13 8.20 16.29 -16.15
C ILE A 13 9.66 15.80 -16.18
N PRO A 14 10.25 15.36 -15.06
CA PRO A 14 11.58 14.78 -15.03
C PRO A 14 11.68 13.58 -15.97
N ASP A 15 12.63 13.59 -16.90
CA ASP A 15 12.92 12.49 -17.81
C ASP A 15 14.44 12.21 -17.83
N PRO A 16 14.90 11.12 -17.21
CA PRO A 16 16.32 10.79 -17.12
C PRO A 16 16.98 10.45 -18.48
N LEU A 17 16.19 10.29 -19.54
CA LEU A 17 16.68 10.01 -20.89
C LEU A 17 16.92 11.31 -21.71
N GLN A 18 16.51 12.47 -21.20
CA GLN A 18 16.75 13.76 -21.83
C GLN A 18 18.06 14.39 -21.33
N PRO A 19 18.82 15.07 -22.21
CA PRO A 19 20.10 15.69 -21.83
C PRO A 19 20.01 16.75 -20.74
N ASP A 20 18.88 17.41 -20.64
CA ASP A 20 18.54 18.44 -19.65
C ASP A 20 17.75 17.90 -18.44
N GLY A 21 17.43 16.62 -18.44
CA GLY A 21 16.67 15.95 -17.38
C GLY A 21 15.19 16.27 -17.36
N TRP A 22 14.65 17.00 -18.36
CA TRP A 22 13.25 17.43 -18.38
C TRP A 22 12.61 17.21 -19.75
N ARG A 23 11.35 16.80 -19.75
CA ARG A 23 10.50 16.73 -20.94
C ARG A 23 9.36 17.73 -20.80
N SER A 24 9.16 18.57 -21.81
CA SER A 24 8.01 19.46 -21.89
C SER A 24 6.83 18.75 -22.56
N PHE A 25 5.64 18.95 -22.03
CA PHE A 25 4.38 18.51 -22.62
C PHE A 25 3.54 19.74 -22.98
N GLU A 26 3.13 19.83 -24.23
CA GLU A 26 2.17 20.84 -24.68
C GLU A 26 0.74 20.41 -24.32
N GLN A 27 -0.17 21.39 -24.29
CA GLN A 27 -1.57 21.17 -23.90
C GLN A 27 -2.33 20.16 -24.81
N GLY A 28 -1.78 19.87 -26.02
CA GLY A 28 -2.25 18.83 -26.93
C GLY A 28 -1.94 17.42 -26.45
N ASP A 29 -0.73 17.20 -25.94
CA ASP A 29 -0.25 15.90 -25.47
C ASP A 29 -1.03 15.38 -24.24
N LEU A 30 -1.58 16.31 -23.44
CA LEU A 30 -2.41 15.97 -22.28
C LEU A 30 -3.80 15.43 -22.69
N ARG A 31 -4.30 15.77 -23.87
CA ARG A 31 -5.56 15.21 -24.41
C ARG A 31 -5.36 13.78 -24.88
N ASP A 32 -4.20 13.48 -25.47
CA ASP A 32 -3.86 12.12 -25.92
C ASP A 32 -3.60 11.18 -24.72
N LEU A 33 -3.06 11.69 -23.60
CA LEU A 33 -2.97 10.95 -22.34
C LEU A 33 -4.35 10.65 -21.72
N CYS A 34 -5.36 11.48 -21.96
CA CYS A 34 -6.73 11.24 -21.52
C CYS A 34 -7.54 10.29 -22.44
N THR A 35 -7.04 10.00 -23.63
CA THR A 35 -7.65 9.05 -24.59
C THR A 35 -7.03 7.66 -24.53
N LEU A 36 -6.11 7.39 -23.59
CA LEU A 36 -5.68 6.04 -23.26
C LEU A 36 -6.92 5.22 -22.92
N SER A 37 -7.20 4.25 -23.78
CA SER A 37 -8.37 3.38 -23.71
C SER A 37 -8.46 2.72 -22.32
N PRO A 38 -9.67 2.41 -21.85
CA PRO A 38 -9.88 1.69 -20.59
C PRO A 38 -9.30 0.25 -20.59
N ASP A 39 -8.62 -0.17 -21.66
CA ASP A 39 -7.98 -1.48 -21.86
C ASP A 39 -6.46 -1.52 -21.60
N GLU A 40 -5.83 -0.46 -21.10
CA GLU A 40 -4.47 -0.63 -20.59
C GLU A 40 -4.51 -1.52 -19.34
N PRO A 41 -3.59 -2.51 -19.23
CA PRO A 41 -3.56 -3.41 -18.10
C PRO A 41 -3.38 -2.56 -16.85
N GLN A 42 -4.45 -2.40 -16.11
CA GLN A 42 -4.37 -1.90 -14.74
C GLN A 42 -3.29 -2.72 -14.03
N PRO A 43 -2.37 -2.09 -13.29
CA PRO A 43 -1.46 -2.86 -12.44
C PRO A 43 -2.36 -3.84 -11.69
N PRO A 44 -2.00 -5.14 -11.63
CA PRO A 44 -2.91 -6.17 -11.18
C PRO A 44 -3.50 -5.72 -9.85
N SER A 45 -4.80 -5.36 -9.86
CA SER A 45 -5.52 -5.26 -8.63
C SER A 45 -5.34 -6.63 -7.99
N ARG A 46 -4.79 -6.69 -6.79
CA ARG A 46 -4.54 -7.94 -6.05
C ARG A 46 -5.76 -8.89 -6.01
N ALA A 47 -6.90 -8.48 -6.54
CA ALA A 47 -8.18 -9.18 -6.54
C ALA A 47 -8.39 -10.22 -7.66
N ALA A 48 -7.40 -10.55 -8.50
CA ALA A 48 -7.64 -11.38 -9.69
C ALA A 48 -7.21 -12.86 -9.59
N ALA A 49 -6.78 -13.36 -8.40
CA ALA A 49 -6.41 -14.76 -8.26
C ALA A 49 -6.67 -15.27 -6.83
N GLY A 50 -7.88 -15.80 -6.58
CA GLY A 50 -8.23 -16.44 -5.31
C GLY A 50 -8.30 -15.46 -4.14
N GLU A 51 -9.03 -15.78 -3.10
CA GLU A 51 -9.07 -14.97 -1.87
C GLU A 51 -7.65 -14.84 -1.31
N GLU A 52 -7.12 -13.61 -1.28
CA GLU A 52 -5.78 -13.34 -0.75
C GLU A 52 -5.74 -13.70 0.73
N ARG A 53 -4.87 -14.64 1.10
CA ARG A 53 -4.78 -15.19 2.45
C ARG A 53 -3.83 -14.36 3.28
N VAL A 54 -4.33 -13.79 4.38
CA VAL A 54 -3.62 -12.79 5.17
C VAL A 54 -3.26 -13.32 6.55
N LEU A 55 -1.99 -13.14 6.93
CA LEU A 55 -1.58 -13.24 8.33
C LEU A 55 -1.63 -11.85 8.97
N LEU A 56 -2.30 -11.72 10.11
CA LEU A 56 -2.33 -10.50 10.91
C LEU A 56 -1.17 -10.49 11.91
N LEU A 57 -0.34 -9.47 11.85
CA LEU A 57 0.80 -9.27 12.76
C LEU A 57 0.55 -8.04 13.63
N THR A 58 0.21 -8.24 14.90
CA THR A 58 -0.32 -7.19 15.79
C THR A 58 0.55 -6.94 17.02
N LEU A 59 0.45 -5.72 17.57
CA LEU A 59 1.04 -5.34 18.85
C LEU A 59 -0.04 -5.10 19.90
N THR A 60 -0.08 -5.94 20.93
CA THR A 60 -1.06 -5.84 22.02
C THR A 60 -0.63 -4.82 23.06
N SER A 61 -1.60 -4.10 23.62
CA SER A 61 -1.41 -3.16 24.72
C SER A 61 -1.35 -3.82 26.09
N GLY A 62 -1.97 -5.01 26.21
CA GLY A 62 -2.20 -5.72 27.46
C GLY A 62 -3.58 -5.47 28.06
N ASP A 63 -4.40 -4.61 27.45
CA ASP A 63 -5.84 -4.48 27.70
C ASP A 63 -6.58 -5.41 26.75
N GLU A 64 -7.06 -6.52 27.27
CA GLU A 64 -7.67 -7.59 26.47
C GLU A 64 -8.89 -7.10 25.67
N GLN A 65 -9.74 -6.28 26.28
CA GLN A 65 -10.96 -5.79 25.62
C GLN A 65 -10.62 -4.83 24.45
N ARG A 66 -9.61 -4.01 24.64
CA ARG A 66 -9.12 -3.11 23.60
C ARG A 66 -8.43 -3.87 22.50
N ASP A 67 -7.52 -4.79 22.86
CA ASP A 67 -6.77 -5.59 21.90
C ASP A 67 -7.69 -6.46 21.03
N GLN A 68 -8.77 -7.00 21.59
CA GLN A 68 -9.80 -7.74 20.85
C GLN A 68 -10.58 -6.84 19.88
N ARG A 69 -10.95 -5.63 20.30
CA ARG A 69 -11.62 -4.66 19.40
C ARG A 69 -10.74 -4.22 18.25
N ASP A 70 -9.48 -3.88 18.55
CA ASP A 70 -8.50 -3.46 17.53
C ASP A 70 -8.25 -4.59 16.51
N LEU A 71 -8.20 -5.84 16.98
CA LEU A 71 -8.06 -7.01 16.12
C LEU A 71 -9.30 -7.24 15.25
N ALA A 72 -10.50 -7.19 15.85
CA ALA A 72 -11.75 -7.37 15.10
C ALA A 72 -11.95 -6.30 14.03
N GLU A 73 -11.54 -5.05 14.33
CA GLU A 73 -11.54 -3.96 13.35
C GLU A 73 -10.58 -4.27 12.19
N LEU A 74 -9.35 -4.69 12.48
CA LEU A 74 -8.36 -5.02 11.44
C LEU A 74 -8.84 -6.19 10.57
N GLU A 75 -9.41 -7.24 11.17
CA GLU A 75 -10.02 -8.34 10.40
C GLU A 75 -11.16 -7.87 9.51
N GLY A 76 -12.00 -6.94 9.99
CA GLY A 76 -13.07 -6.34 9.21
C GLY A 76 -12.55 -5.54 8.01
N LEU A 77 -11.46 -4.80 8.19
CA LEU A 77 -10.79 -4.08 7.09
C LEU A 77 -10.23 -5.05 6.05
N VAL A 78 -9.56 -6.14 6.47
CA VAL A 78 -9.02 -7.16 5.56
C VAL A 78 -10.13 -7.79 4.72
N ARG A 79 -11.25 -8.19 5.34
CA ARG A 79 -12.42 -8.73 4.62
C ARG A 79 -13.04 -7.68 3.68
N SER A 80 -13.05 -6.40 4.09
CA SER A 80 -13.56 -5.30 3.25
C SER A 80 -12.68 -5.03 2.02
N ALA A 81 -11.41 -5.40 2.07
CA ALA A 81 -10.48 -5.36 0.94
C ALA A 81 -10.58 -6.61 0.03
N GLY A 82 -11.44 -7.58 0.36
CA GLY A 82 -11.60 -8.81 -0.41
C GLY A 82 -10.56 -9.89 -0.08
N ALA A 83 -9.89 -9.79 1.07
CA ALA A 83 -8.92 -10.77 1.53
C ALA A 83 -9.42 -11.57 2.76
N GLU A 84 -8.84 -12.75 3.00
CA GLU A 84 -9.21 -13.62 4.12
C GLU A 84 -8.14 -13.61 5.22
N PRO A 85 -8.45 -13.19 6.47
CA PRO A 85 -7.53 -13.34 7.58
C PRO A 85 -7.49 -14.82 8.03
N VAL A 86 -6.37 -15.51 7.76
CA VAL A 86 -6.22 -16.96 8.00
C VAL A 86 -5.39 -17.29 9.23
N ALA A 87 -4.59 -16.36 9.70
CA ALA A 87 -3.77 -16.52 10.89
C ALA A 87 -3.49 -15.19 11.57
N ARG A 88 -3.10 -15.27 12.84
CA ARG A 88 -2.68 -14.09 13.61
C ARG A 88 -1.48 -14.41 14.48
N THR A 89 -0.57 -13.44 14.59
CA THR A 89 0.57 -13.48 15.52
C THR A 89 0.61 -12.14 16.26
N SER A 90 0.60 -12.20 17.59
CA SER A 90 0.56 -10.98 18.42
C SER A 90 1.78 -10.92 19.35
N GLN A 91 2.28 -9.70 19.61
CA GLN A 91 3.36 -9.43 20.55
C GLN A 91 2.98 -8.28 21.48
N ARG A 92 3.37 -8.37 22.74
CA ARG A 92 3.17 -7.28 23.71
C ARG A 92 4.09 -6.09 23.41
N ARG A 93 3.58 -4.86 23.44
CA ARG A 93 4.29 -3.62 23.07
C ARG A 93 5.62 -3.40 23.79
N GLY A 94 5.80 -3.85 25.03
CA GLY A 94 7.01 -3.65 25.82
C GLY A 94 8.28 -4.31 25.27
N GLN A 95 8.21 -5.05 24.16
CA GLN A 95 9.31 -5.81 23.57
C GLN A 95 9.59 -5.42 22.12
N THR A 96 9.23 -4.22 21.72
CA THR A 96 9.39 -3.75 20.34
C THR A 96 10.86 -3.45 19.99
N LYS A 97 11.26 -3.79 18.75
CA LYS A 97 12.59 -3.47 18.20
C LYS A 97 12.46 -2.34 17.17
N PRO A 98 13.35 -1.33 17.17
CA PRO A 98 13.25 -0.19 16.24
C PRO A 98 13.24 -0.59 14.78
N GLN A 99 13.96 -1.66 14.40
CA GLN A 99 14.15 -2.08 13.01
C GLN A 99 13.00 -2.89 12.43
N THR A 100 12.16 -3.52 13.25
CA THR A 100 11.12 -4.46 12.81
C THR A 100 9.83 -4.34 13.61
N LEU A 101 9.78 -3.56 14.67
CA LEU A 101 8.71 -3.48 15.69
C LEU A 101 8.48 -4.78 16.47
N TRP A 102 8.68 -5.94 15.87
CA TRP A 102 8.54 -7.27 16.50
C TRP A 102 9.89 -7.91 16.80
N GLY A 103 9.93 -8.72 17.85
CA GLY A 103 11.12 -9.49 18.22
C GLY A 103 11.38 -10.65 17.25
N SER A 104 12.64 -11.08 17.14
CA SER A 104 13.05 -12.16 16.23
C SER A 104 12.29 -13.48 16.46
N GLY A 105 12.01 -13.85 17.72
CA GLY A 105 11.23 -15.05 18.03
C GLY A 105 9.79 -14.98 17.49
N LYS A 106 9.13 -13.82 17.62
CA LYS A 106 7.79 -13.61 17.05
C LYS A 106 7.78 -13.62 15.53
N LEU A 107 8.82 -13.08 14.90
CA LEU A 107 8.96 -13.11 13.44
C LEU A 107 9.20 -14.55 12.93
N GLN A 108 9.95 -15.36 13.67
CA GLN A 108 10.11 -16.79 13.34
C GLN A 108 8.78 -17.54 13.46
N GLU A 109 8.01 -17.30 14.52
CA GLU A 109 6.65 -17.85 14.69
C GLU A 109 5.74 -17.42 13.53
N ALA A 110 5.71 -16.13 13.19
CA ALA A 110 4.94 -15.62 12.06
C ALA A 110 5.36 -16.27 10.72
N ALA A 111 6.67 -16.43 10.48
CA ALA A 111 7.17 -17.09 9.27
C ALA A 111 6.75 -18.57 9.16
N LEU A 112 6.64 -19.27 10.28
CA LEU A 112 6.10 -20.63 10.33
C LEU A 112 4.59 -20.65 10.05
N GLU A 113 3.83 -19.75 10.65
CA GLU A 113 2.40 -19.60 10.40
C GLU A 113 2.08 -19.24 8.96
N ILE A 114 2.85 -18.33 8.32
CA ILE A 114 2.71 -18.00 6.89
C ILE A 114 2.76 -19.27 6.04
N ARG A 115 3.74 -20.13 6.29
CA ARG A 115 3.89 -21.39 5.53
C ARG A 115 2.76 -22.37 5.82
N ARG A 116 2.38 -22.53 7.11
CA ARG A 116 1.33 -23.45 7.56
C ARG A 116 -0.03 -23.08 6.96
N CYS A 117 -0.37 -21.79 6.96
CA CYS A 117 -1.64 -21.26 6.47
C CYS A 117 -1.59 -20.82 5.01
N GLN A 118 -0.44 -20.97 4.32
CA GLN A 118 -0.24 -20.49 2.94
C GLN A 118 -0.66 -19.04 2.77
N ALA A 119 -0.31 -18.18 3.74
CA ALA A 119 -0.59 -16.77 3.64
C ALA A 119 0.28 -16.13 2.55
N SER A 120 -0.34 -15.31 1.70
CA SER A 120 0.30 -14.60 0.59
C SER A 120 0.65 -13.17 0.94
N LEU A 121 0.11 -12.65 2.04
CA LEU A 121 0.28 -11.28 2.50
C LEU A 121 0.31 -11.23 4.03
N VAL A 122 1.12 -10.34 4.58
CA VAL A 122 1.08 -9.99 6.01
C VAL A 122 0.54 -8.57 6.16
N ILE A 123 -0.42 -8.38 7.06
CA ILE A 123 -0.95 -7.05 7.40
C ILE A 123 -0.66 -6.74 8.87
N THR A 124 -0.12 -5.53 9.09
CA THR A 124 0.21 -5.05 10.43
C THR A 124 -0.80 -4.03 10.92
N ASP A 125 -1.05 -4.02 12.23
CA ASP A 125 -1.88 -3.02 12.93
C ASP A 125 -1.18 -1.67 13.12
N ARG A 126 0.10 -1.59 12.74
CA ARG A 126 0.96 -0.41 12.91
C ARG A 126 1.45 0.09 11.57
N GLU A 127 1.49 1.41 11.46
CA GLU A 127 2.17 2.08 10.37
C GLU A 127 3.66 1.76 10.40
N LEU A 128 4.22 1.40 9.25
CA LEU A 128 5.60 0.98 9.10
C LEU A 128 6.43 2.05 8.40
N THR A 129 7.61 2.30 8.91
CA THR A 129 8.62 3.02 8.12
C THR A 129 9.07 2.16 6.93
N PRO A 130 9.58 2.77 5.84
CA PRO A 130 10.08 2.03 4.68
C PRO A 130 11.14 0.97 5.04
N VAL A 131 12.00 1.28 6.00
CA VAL A 131 13.04 0.35 6.48
C VAL A 131 12.43 -0.83 7.24
N GLN A 132 11.41 -0.58 8.07
CA GLN A 132 10.72 -1.64 8.81
C GLN A 132 9.96 -2.57 7.85
N ALA A 133 9.25 -2.03 6.87
CA ALA A 133 8.54 -2.83 5.88
C ALA A 133 9.50 -3.75 5.12
N ARG A 134 10.59 -3.22 4.56
CA ARG A 134 11.62 -4.02 3.86
C ARG A 134 12.26 -5.08 4.75
N ASN A 135 12.54 -4.76 6.00
CA ASN A 135 13.12 -5.73 6.94
C ASN A 135 12.15 -6.87 7.25
N LEU A 136 10.87 -6.55 7.45
CA LEU A 136 9.83 -7.55 7.69
C LEU A 136 9.63 -8.45 6.47
N GLU A 137 9.51 -7.91 5.26
CA GLU A 137 9.39 -8.68 4.02
C GLU A 137 10.55 -9.65 3.83
N ARG A 138 11.79 -9.18 4.06
CA ARG A 138 12.98 -10.04 3.98
C ARG A 138 12.99 -11.16 5.00
N LEU A 139 12.52 -10.91 6.23
CA LEU A 139 12.52 -11.90 7.31
C LEU A 139 11.36 -12.89 7.19
N LEU A 140 10.21 -12.44 6.72
CA LEU A 140 8.99 -13.24 6.60
C LEU A 140 8.92 -13.98 5.25
N GLY A 141 9.63 -13.49 4.22
CA GLY A 141 9.57 -14.04 2.86
C GLY A 141 8.21 -13.84 2.19
N CYS A 142 7.46 -12.81 2.61
CA CYS A 142 6.10 -12.53 2.19
C CYS A 142 5.93 -11.00 2.12
N PRO A 143 5.17 -10.44 1.17
CA PRO A 143 4.82 -9.03 1.14
C PRO A 143 4.19 -8.57 2.46
N VAL A 144 4.52 -7.35 2.88
CA VAL A 144 4.01 -6.76 4.11
C VAL A 144 3.34 -5.44 3.82
N SER A 145 2.07 -5.32 4.20
CA SER A 145 1.30 -4.07 4.17
C SER A 145 0.95 -3.64 5.58
N ASP A 146 0.70 -2.37 5.76
CA ASP A 146 0.16 -1.87 7.02
C ASP A 146 -1.30 -1.41 6.89
N ARG A 147 -1.89 -1.03 8.02
CA ARG A 147 -3.27 -0.58 8.09
C ARG A 147 -3.55 0.61 7.15
N SER A 148 -2.61 1.55 7.00
CA SER A 148 -2.80 2.74 6.16
C SER A 148 -2.87 2.36 4.69
N GLU A 149 -1.99 1.48 4.22
CA GLU A 149 -2.01 0.96 2.85
C GLU A 149 -3.29 0.16 2.57
N LEU A 150 -3.72 -0.69 3.51
CA LEU A 150 -4.97 -1.45 3.40
C LEU A 150 -6.19 -0.54 3.24
N ILE A 151 -6.26 0.54 4.01
CA ILE A 151 -7.35 1.53 3.90
C ILE A 151 -7.33 2.23 2.54
N LEU A 152 -6.14 2.58 2.02
CA LEU A 152 -6.01 3.16 0.68
C LEU A 152 -6.47 2.18 -0.41
N ASP A 153 -6.18 0.89 -0.28
CA ASP A 153 -6.63 -0.14 -1.23
C ASP A 153 -8.17 -0.30 -1.19
N ILE A 154 -8.81 -0.25 0.00
CA ILE A 154 -10.26 -0.25 0.12
C ILE A 154 -10.88 0.99 -0.56
N PHE A 155 -10.30 2.16 -0.38
CA PHE A 155 -10.77 3.38 -1.05
C PHE A 155 -10.59 3.30 -2.56
N ALA A 156 -9.50 2.73 -3.06
CA ALA A 156 -9.27 2.53 -4.49
C ALA A 156 -10.36 1.66 -5.12
N GLN A 157 -10.73 0.56 -4.45
CA GLN A 157 -11.80 -0.32 -4.92
C GLN A 157 -13.19 0.35 -4.93
N ARG A 158 -13.44 1.29 -4.02
CA ARG A 158 -14.75 1.96 -3.86
C ARG A 158 -14.86 3.28 -4.59
N ALA A 159 -13.79 3.80 -5.18
CA ALA A 159 -13.80 5.09 -5.88
C ALA A 159 -14.64 5.04 -7.15
N GLY A 160 -15.86 5.57 -7.10
CA GLY A 160 -16.82 5.55 -8.20
C GLY A 160 -16.58 6.63 -9.27
N SER A 161 -15.92 7.76 -8.95
CA SER A 161 -15.66 8.84 -9.87
C SER A 161 -14.21 8.82 -10.39
N ALA A 162 -13.99 9.31 -11.62
CA ALA A 162 -12.64 9.45 -12.18
C ALA A 162 -11.74 10.33 -11.30
N ALA A 163 -12.25 11.46 -10.80
CA ALA A 163 -11.52 12.33 -9.89
C ALA A 163 -11.15 11.62 -8.57
N GLY A 164 -12.10 10.84 -8.01
CA GLY A 164 -11.85 10.05 -6.80
C GLY A 164 -10.77 8.99 -7.00
N ARG A 165 -10.79 8.27 -8.13
CA ARG A 165 -9.76 7.28 -8.47
C ARG A 165 -8.38 7.91 -8.55
N LEU A 166 -8.23 9.04 -9.25
CA LEU A 166 -6.96 9.76 -9.37
C LEU A 166 -6.43 10.25 -8.00
N GLN A 167 -7.32 10.73 -7.14
CA GLN A 167 -6.94 11.15 -5.78
C GLN A 167 -6.41 10.00 -4.94
N VAL A 168 -7.07 8.84 -4.99
CA VAL A 168 -6.64 7.65 -4.25
C VAL A 168 -5.33 7.11 -4.82
N GLU A 169 -5.20 7.03 -6.15
CA GLU A 169 -3.96 6.61 -6.81
C GLU A 169 -2.78 7.51 -6.43
N LEU A 170 -2.97 8.82 -6.43
CA LEU A 170 -1.96 9.76 -5.97
C LEU A 170 -1.57 9.53 -4.50
N ALA A 171 -2.54 9.23 -3.63
CA ALA A 171 -2.28 8.91 -2.24
C ALA A 171 -1.48 7.60 -2.09
N GLN A 172 -1.84 6.55 -2.84
CA GLN A 172 -1.11 5.28 -2.87
C GLN A 172 0.33 5.46 -3.36
N LEU A 173 0.54 6.21 -4.45
CA LEU A 173 1.87 6.51 -4.98
C LEU A 173 2.73 7.27 -3.95
N ARG A 174 2.18 8.29 -3.31
CA ARG A 174 2.88 9.02 -2.24
C ARG A 174 3.25 8.14 -1.06
N TYR A 175 2.42 7.15 -0.74
CA TYR A 175 2.65 6.22 0.34
C TYR A 175 3.72 5.17 -0.02
N ARG A 176 3.70 4.67 -1.25
CA ARG A 176 4.62 3.63 -1.75
C ARG A 176 5.98 4.17 -2.18
N LEU A 177 6.05 5.39 -2.72
CA LEU A 177 7.29 5.97 -3.25
C LEU A 177 8.48 5.91 -2.27
N PRO A 178 8.35 6.29 -0.98
CA PRO A 178 9.46 6.19 -0.02
C PRO A 178 9.90 4.74 0.28
N ARG A 179 9.08 3.75 -0.07
CA ARG A 179 9.37 2.31 0.15
C ARG A 179 10.13 1.68 -1.02
N LEU A 180 10.14 2.32 -2.19
CA LEU A 180 10.85 1.86 -3.38
C LEU A 180 12.31 2.33 -3.41
N LEU A 181 12.64 3.37 -2.65
CA LEU A 181 13.98 3.93 -2.50
C LEU A 181 14.71 3.32 -1.30
#